data_f6a4c975fb2abbc380cd9ecf35eedb79
#
_entry.id   f6a4c975fb2abbc380cd9ecf35eedb79
#
_cell.length_a   1.000
_cell.length_b   1.000
_cell.length_c   1.000
_cell.angle_alpha   90.00
_cell.angle_beta   90.00
_cell.angle_gamma   90.00
#
_symmetry.space_group_name_H-M   'P 1'
#
loop_
_entity.id
_entity.type
_entity.pdbx_description
1 polymer ?
#
loop_
_entity_poly.entity_id
_entity_poly.type
_entity_poly.pdbx_seq_one_letter_code
_entity_poly.pdbx_strand_id
1 'polypeptide(L)'
;MSIKADAETQDRAFWEEKNLSFQTATPEDDLLHPEFKDANRSPTLTETQFFGFSVPEENIHALTYMWHHPNLGVVSGGAWVWQGVKQHVLQSELFNWTSFMSEDVLANDLWDYKFDNGYHVQTVEPLKRHRLRYRDELRGNAFDIETQALMEPMLLQTGMHFEQAVRAQGELTLRGKTYPVDCTHVRDRSWGQSRSEQHAPVPPIDWMTGVFGENFMFGCTAYDHPDLEPDWAGHLQVPGGDSTKGGWVYRDGELIPVVATRKRVDHSPATLAPTTAQMVMTDAKGRDYEIRGEVVAANRLAVWPNMDTWICLARWECEGQVCHGDLQQVQWHDYVRRFLGK
;
A
#
# COMPACT_ATOMS: atom_id res chain seq x y z
N MET A 1 -26.02 20.07 10.42
CA MET A 1 -25.45 19.10 9.46
C MET A 1 -24.76 18.02 10.26
N SER A 2 -25.08 16.76 10.00
CA SER A 2 -24.62 15.64 10.85
C SER A 2 -23.17 15.31 10.53
N ILE A 3 -22.32 15.13 11.53
CA ILE A 3 -20.92 14.72 11.44
C ILE A 3 -20.73 13.41 10.63
N LYS A 4 -21.78 12.55 10.59
CA LYS A 4 -21.83 11.40 9.67
C LYS A 4 -21.75 11.79 8.18
N ALA A 5 -22.37 12.92 7.79
CA ALA A 5 -22.32 13.38 6.41
C ALA A 5 -20.91 13.86 5.99
N ASP A 6 -20.12 14.38 6.94
CA ASP A 6 -18.77 14.86 6.63
C ASP A 6 -17.76 13.71 6.46
N ALA A 7 -17.85 12.66 7.27
CA ALA A 7 -17.00 11.47 7.14
C ALA A 7 -17.34 10.67 5.87
N GLU A 8 -18.63 10.48 5.57
CA GLU A 8 -19.08 9.83 4.32
C GLU A 8 -18.70 10.66 3.09
N THR A 9 -18.70 12.00 3.20
CA THR A 9 -18.30 12.91 2.12
C THR A 9 -16.78 12.86 1.89
N GLN A 10 -15.97 12.79 2.96
CA GLN A 10 -14.51 12.68 2.87
C GLN A 10 -14.06 11.33 2.31
N ASP A 11 -14.68 10.23 2.75
CA ASP A 11 -14.44 8.88 2.22
C ASP A 11 -14.80 8.81 0.72
N ARG A 12 -15.93 9.46 0.35
CA ARG A 12 -16.38 9.53 -1.03
C ARG A 12 -15.43 10.34 -1.90
N ALA A 13 -14.95 11.49 -1.42
CA ALA A 13 -14.00 12.33 -2.12
C ALA A 13 -12.68 11.58 -2.38
N PHE A 14 -12.17 10.82 -1.40
CA PHE A 14 -10.95 10.02 -1.57
C PHE A 14 -11.07 9.00 -2.72
N TRP A 15 -12.24 8.37 -2.89
CA TRP A 15 -12.45 7.34 -3.91
C TRP A 15 -12.99 7.86 -5.24
N GLU A 16 -13.63 9.03 -5.27
CA GLU A 16 -14.28 9.61 -6.45
C GLU A 16 -13.51 10.74 -7.12
N GLU A 17 -12.68 11.48 -6.37
CA GLU A 17 -11.92 12.61 -6.90
C GLU A 17 -10.52 12.24 -7.35
N LYS A 18 -10.08 12.79 -8.48
CA LYS A 18 -8.70 12.69 -8.95
C LYS A 18 -7.78 13.60 -8.13
N ASN A 19 -6.69 13.02 -7.64
CA ASN A 19 -5.63 13.78 -7.00
C ASN A 19 -4.62 14.27 -8.05
N LEU A 20 -4.77 15.51 -8.49
CA LEU A 20 -3.95 16.12 -9.55
C LEU A 20 -2.99 17.20 -9.04
N SER A 21 -2.88 17.36 -7.72
CA SER A 21 -1.95 18.29 -7.09
C SER A 21 -1.48 17.76 -5.75
N PHE A 22 -0.33 18.23 -5.29
CA PHE A 22 0.33 17.79 -4.08
C PHE A 22 0.58 18.95 -3.14
N GLN A 23 0.58 18.67 -1.85
CA GLN A 23 1.05 19.57 -0.80
C GLN A 23 2.49 19.23 -0.43
N THR A 24 3.13 20.12 0.30
CA THR A 24 4.43 19.85 0.93
C THR A 24 4.19 19.18 2.27
N ALA A 25 4.74 17.98 2.46
CA ALA A 25 4.69 17.27 3.73
C ALA A 25 5.63 17.94 4.75
N THR A 26 5.22 17.89 6.01
CA THR A 26 6.00 18.35 7.15
C THR A 26 6.38 17.19 8.06
N PRO A 27 7.39 17.32 8.94
CA PRO A 27 7.75 16.26 9.88
C PRO A 27 6.58 15.72 10.72
N GLU A 28 5.59 16.56 11.00
CA GLU A 28 4.40 16.21 11.77
C GLU A 28 3.50 15.21 11.01
N ASP A 29 3.51 15.23 9.68
CA ASP A 29 2.74 14.28 8.86
C ASP A 29 3.27 12.83 8.99
N ASP A 30 4.47 12.63 9.54
CA ASP A 30 5.03 11.30 9.82
C ASP A 30 4.69 10.77 11.21
N LEU A 31 4.02 11.56 12.03
CA LEU A 31 3.61 11.26 13.40
C LEU A 31 2.09 11.01 13.49
N LEU A 32 1.55 10.77 14.69
CA LEU A 32 0.11 10.61 14.90
C LEU A 32 -0.62 11.96 14.74
N HIS A 33 -1.87 11.88 14.35
CA HIS A 33 -2.77 13.03 14.13
C HIS A 33 -3.89 13.04 15.18
N PRO A 34 -3.60 13.47 16.43
CA PRO A 34 -4.55 13.40 17.54
C PRO A 34 -5.79 14.26 17.33
N GLU A 35 -5.76 15.24 16.42
CA GLU A 35 -6.90 16.09 16.05
C GLU A 35 -8.03 15.29 15.38
N PHE A 36 -7.75 14.11 14.85
CA PHE A 36 -8.75 13.20 14.31
C PHE A 36 -9.40 12.31 15.39
N LYS A 37 -8.84 12.26 16.61
CA LYS A 37 -9.40 11.51 17.73
C LYS A 37 -10.57 12.30 18.35
N ASP A 38 -11.79 11.96 17.97
CA ASP A 38 -13.01 12.57 18.46
C ASP A 38 -14.09 11.48 18.63
N ALA A 39 -14.63 11.36 19.84
CA ALA A 39 -15.70 10.40 20.15
C ALA A 39 -16.98 10.58 19.33
N ASN A 40 -17.16 11.74 18.71
CA ASN A 40 -18.29 12.02 17.83
C ASN A 40 -18.02 11.64 16.36
N ARG A 41 -16.79 11.29 16.01
CA ARG A 41 -16.42 10.82 14.68
C ARG A 41 -16.67 9.32 14.52
N SER A 42 -16.59 8.84 13.28
CA SER A 42 -16.76 7.44 12.96
C SER A 42 -15.79 6.54 13.76
N PRO A 43 -16.27 5.43 14.37
CA PRO A 43 -15.39 4.44 14.98
C PRO A 43 -14.50 3.73 13.95
N THR A 44 -14.84 3.80 12.66
CA THR A 44 -14.05 3.20 11.57
C THR A 44 -13.00 4.14 11.01
N LEU A 45 -12.81 5.33 11.61
CA LEU A 45 -11.73 6.23 11.26
C LEU A 45 -10.38 5.55 11.51
N THR A 46 -9.47 5.68 10.56
CA THR A 46 -8.19 4.99 10.59
C THR A 46 -7.02 5.93 10.41
N GLU A 47 -5.90 5.53 10.97
CA GLU A 47 -4.58 6.05 10.70
C GLU A 47 -3.62 4.89 10.47
N THR A 48 -2.84 4.94 9.39
CA THR A 48 -2.02 3.81 8.96
C THR A 48 -0.57 4.22 8.70
N GLN A 49 0.33 3.25 8.88
CA GLN A 49 1.72 3.36 8.46
C GLN A 49 2.14 2.05 7.80
N PHE A 50 2.57 2.14 6.55
CA PHE A 50 3.02 1.01 5.75
C PHE A 50 4.51 1.15 5.44
N PHE A 51 5.23 0.05 5.66
CA PHE A 51 6.56 -0.16 5.12
C PHE A 51 6.65 -1.53 4.47
N GLY A 52 7.36 -1.61 3.36
CA GLY A 52 7.72 -2.85 2.72
C GLY A 52 9.22 -2.97 2.51
N PHE A 53 9.67 -4.19 2.25
CA PHE A 53 10.99 -4.48 1.73
C PHE A 53 10.97 -5.82 0.98
N SER A 54 12.00 -6.09 0.21
CA SER A 54 12.05 -7.32 -0.57
C SER A 54 13.47 -7.85 -0.70
N VAL A 55 13.58 -9.13 -1.08
CA VAL A 55 14.79 -9.77 -1.59
C VAL A 55 14.42 -10.32 -2.97
N PRO A 56 14.49 -9.49 -4.02
CA PRO A 56 13.96 -9.83 -5.34
C PRO A 56 14.56 -11.08 -5.96
N GLU A 57 15.85 -11.33 -5.74
CA GLU A 57 16.58 -12.48 -6.26
C GLU A 57 16.05 -13.81 -5.70
N GLU A 58 15.40 -13.76 -4.55
CA GLU A 58 14.80 -14.91 -3.88
C GLU A 58 13.26 -14.90 -4.00
N ASN A 59 12.68 -13.94 -4.73
CA ASN A 59 11.24 -13.71 -4.78
C ASN A 59 10.59 -13.56 -3.39
N ILE A 60 11.28 -12.90 -2.47
CA ILE A 60 10.79 -12.62 -1.12
C ILE A 60 10.22 -11.20 -1.10
N HIS A 61 9.03 -11.08 -0.52
CA HIS A 61 8.37 -9.81 -0.28
C HIS A 61 7.89 -9.71 1.17
N ALA A 62 7.91 -8.50 1.70
CA ALA A 62 7.54 -8.21 3.07
C ALA A 62 6.60 -7.01 3.15
N LEU A 63 5.58 -7.13 3.98
CA LEU A 63 4.71 -6.06 4.42
C LEU A 63 4.82 -5.93 5.93
N THR A 64 5.04 -4.71 6.40
CA THR A 64 4.92 -4.36 7.81
C THR A 64 3.94 -3.21 7.95
N TYR A 65 3.05 -3.28 8.93
CA TYR A 65 1.91 -2.40 8.97
C TYR A 65 1.51 -2.02 10.38
N MET A 66 1.12 -0.77 10.56
CA MET A 66 0.39 -0.27 11.70
C MET A 66 -0.96 0.27 11.23
N TRP A 67 -2.03 -0.14 11.87
CA TRP A 67 -3.41 0.25 11.60
C TRP A 67 -4.09 0.67 12.89
N HIS A 68 -4.10 1.96 13.13
CA HIS A 68 -4.66 2.58 14.32
C HIS A 68 -6.11 3.00 14.08
N HIS A 69 -6.96 2.75 15.05
CA HIS A 69 -8.33 3.21 15.14
C HIS A 69 -8.47 4.15 16.34
N PRO A 70 -8.17 5.46 16.18
CA PRO A 70 -8.09 6.38 17.31
C PRO A 70 -9.41 6.51 18.09
N ASN A 71 -10.56 6.39 17.42
CA ASN A 71 -11.87 6.51 18.07
C ASN A 71 -12.33 5.21 18.77
N LEU A 72 -11.60 4.10 18.59
CA LEU A 72 -11.79 2.86 19.34
C LEU A 72 -10.68 2.65 20.37
N GLY A 73 -9.59 3.44 20.36
CA GLY A 73 -8.45 3.29 21.24
C GLY A 73 -7.68 2.01 21.01
N VAL A 74 -7.65 1.50 19.77
CA VAL A 74 -6.99 0.24 19.44
C VAL A 74 -6.11 0.35 18.20
N VAL A 75 -5.07 -0.50 18.16
CA VAL A 75 -4.18 -0.63 17.02
C VAL A 75 -4.02 -2.09 16.63
N SER A 76 -3.91 -2.36 15.34
CA SER A 76 -3.62 -3.67 14.76
C SER A 76 -2.39 -3.59 13.89
N GLY A 77 -1.67 -4.70 13.72
CA GLY A 77 -0.53 -4.70 12.82
C GLY A 77 0.51 -5.76 13.16
N GLY A 78 1.62 -5.67 12.46
CA GLY A 78 2.73 -6.60 12.62
C GLY A 78 3.56 -6.76 11.37
N ALA A 79 4.16 -7.95 11.23
CA ALA A 79 5.07 -8.30 10.16
C ALA A 79 4.56 -9.51 9.37
N TRP A 80 4.70 -9.43 8.06
CA TRP A 80 4.30 -10.47 7.14
C TRP A 80 5.33 -10.59 6.01
N VAL A 81 5.93 -11.80 5.85
CA VAL A 81 6.94 -12.08 4.84
C VAL A 81 6.63 -13.40 4.15
N TRP A 82 6.71 -13.41 2.83
CA TRP A 82 6.46 -14.61 2.02
C TRP A 82 7.41 -14.70 0.83
N GLN A 83 7.62 -15.91 0.34
CA GLN A 83 8.44 -16.22 -0.81
C GLN A 83 7.59 -16.80 -1.94
N GLY A 84 7.67 -16.23 -3.14
CA GLY A 84 6.90 -16.67 -4.30
C GLY A 84 5.39 -16.43 -4.15
N VAL A 85 4.59 -17.10 -4.99
CA VAL A 85 3.13 -16.92 -5.00
C VAL A 85 2.47 -17.85 -3.98
N LYS A 86 1.70 -17.28 -3.06
CA LYS A 86 0.92 -17.96 -2.03
C LYS A 86 -0.57 -17.69 -2.25
N GLN A 87 -1.41 -18.54 -1.72
CA GLN A 87 -2.87 -18.39 -1.82
C GLN A 87 -3.51 -18.00 -0.47
N HIS A 88 -2.74 -18.06 0.61
CA HIS A 88 -3.24 -17.79 1.94
C HIS A 88 -2.12 -17.38 2.89
N VAL A 89 -2.39 -16.47 3.81
CA VAL A 89 -1.42 -15.96 4.81
C VAL A 89 -0.74 -17.06 5.61
N LEU A 90 -1.40 -18.19 5.88
CA LEU A 90 -0.83 -19.32 6.62
C LEU A 90 0.28 -20.07 5.83
N GLN A 91 0.47 -19.78 4.55
CA GLN A 91 1.57 -20.32 3.75
C GLN A 91 2.82 -19.45 3.81
N SER A 92 2.75 -18.30 4.49
CA SER A 92 3.86 -17.36 4.63
C SER A 92 5.00 -17.96 5.45
N GLU A 93 6.20 -17.54 5.17
CA GLU A 93 7.40 -17.86 5.93
C GLU A 93 7.36 -17.18 7.31
N LEU A 94 6.81 -15.96 7.36
CA LEU A 94 6.50 -15.21 8.58
C LEU A 94 5.13 -14.59 8.42
N PHE A 95 4.22 -14.83 9.37
CA PHE A 95 2.99 -14.06 9.54
C PHE A 95 2.75 -13.88 11.03
N ASN A 96 2.94 -12.68 11.53
CA ASN A 96 2.71 -12.34 12.93
C ASN A 96 1.97 -11.01 13.00
N TRP A 97 0.66 -11.11 13.07
CA TRP A 97 -0.27 -10.00 13.11
C TRP A 97 -1.07 -10.06 14.39
N THR A 98 -1.15 -8.95 15.12
CA THR A 98 -2.00 -8.81 16.31
C THR A 98 -3.06 -7.75 16.02
N SER A 99 -4.32 -8.09 16.30
CA SER A 99 -5.46 -7.19 16.14
C SER A 99 -5.92 -6.66 17.49
N PHE A 100 -6.37 -5.41 17.50
CA PHE A 100 -7.01 -4.77 18.64
C PHE A 100 -6.15 -4.70 19.91
N MET A 101 -4.84 -4.46 19.77
CA MET A 101 -3.98 -4.06 20.90
C MET A 101 -4.45 -2.71 21.45
N SER A 102 -4.20 -2.44 22.75
CA SER A 102 -4.41 -1.10 23.30
C SER A 102 -3.56 -0.06 22.54
N GLU A 103 -4.12 1.11 22.28
CA GLU A 103 -3.37 2.23 21.70
C GLU A 103 -2.21 2.72 22.58
N ASP A 104 -2.13 2.28 23.87
CA ASP A 104 -1.01 2.59 24.76
C ASP A 104 0.36 2.16 24.19
N VAL A 105 0.39 1.19 23.28
CA VAL A 105 1.62 0.80 22.57
C VAL A 105 2.17 1.95 21.69
N LEU A 106 1.34 2.96 21.39
CA LEU A 106 1.69 4.17 20.66
C LEU A 106 1.92 5.38 21.59
N ALA A 107 2.07 5.19 22.91
CA ALA A 107 2.19 6.27 23.88
C ALA A 107 3.40 7.21 23.64
N ASN A 108 4.40 6.76 22.89
CA ASN A 108 5.53 7.57 22.46
C ASN A 108 5.35 8.11 21.02
N ASP A 109 4.08 8.27 20.61
CA ASP A 109 3.73 8.64 19.25
C ASP A 109 4.31 7.61 18.26
N LEU A 110 4.64 7.99 17.04
CA LEU A 110 5.33 7.11 16.07
C LEU A 110 6.87 7.28 16.11
N TRP A 111 7.41 7.98 17.13
CA TRP A 111 8.86 8.05 17.33
C TRP A 111 9.48 6.69 17.65
N ASP A 112 8.80 5.91 18.49
CA ASP A 112 9.27 4.60 18.91
C ASP A 112 8.08 3.80 19.44
N TYR A 113 7.64 2.78 18.71
CA TYR A 113 6.58 1.90 19.16
C TYR A 113 6.92 0.44 18.90
N LYS A 114 6.47 -0.42 19.80
CA LYS A 114 6.67 -1.86 19.74
C LYS A 114 5.37 -2.57 20.04
N PHE A 115 4.96 -3.45 19.13
CA PHE A 115 3.79 -4.31 19.30
C PHE A 115 4.10 -5.56 20.11
N ASP A 116 3.07 -6.15 20.72
CA ASP A 116 3.18 -7.37 21.51
C ASP A 116 3.71 -8.55 20.69
N ASN A 117 3.50 -8.55 19.39
CA ASN A 117 4.03 -9.56 18.47
C ASN A 117 5.52 -9.40 18.12
N GLY A 118 6.19 -8.39 18.67
CA GLY A 118 7.62 -8.16 18.49
C GLY A 118 7.98 -7.23 17.32
N TYR A 119 7.03 -6.77 16.52
CA TYR A 119 7.26 -5.73 15.52
C TYR A 119 7.56 -4.40 16.20
N HIS A 120 8.62 -3.73 15.76
CA HIS A 120 9.13 -2.52 16.37
C HIS A 120 9.56 -1.52 15.30
N VAL A 121 9.09 -0.29 15.39
CA VAL A 121 9.45 0.83 14.51
C VAL A 121 10.04 1.96 15.33
N GLN A 122 11.10 2.54 14.81
CA GLN A 122 11.67 3.80 15.27
C GLN A 122 11.72 4.79 14.12
N THR A 123 11.12 5.96 14.33
CA THR A 123 11.31 7.12 13.47
C THR A 123 12.61 7.80 13.90
N VAL A 124 13.69 7.55 13.17
CA VAL A 124 15.01 8.14 13.48
C VAL A 124 15.05 9.61 13.10
N GLU A 125 14.46 9.94 11.96
CA GLU A 125 14.28 11.30 11.47
C GLU A 125 13.00 11.34 10.62
N PRO A 126 11.96 12.06 11.02
CA PRO A 126 10.69 12.09 10.29
C PRO A 126 10.87 12.44 8.82
N LEU A 127 10.12 11.79 7.95
CA LEU A 127 10.17 11.85 6.50
C LEU A 127 11.50 11.42 5.87
N LYS A 128 12.51 11.02 6.64
CA LYS A 128 13.84 10.68 6.11
C LYS A 128 14.33 9.30 6.45
N ARG A 129 14.27 8.92 7.73
CA ARG A 129 14.86 7.64 8.18
C ARG A 129 14.01 6.95 9.23
N HIS A 130 13.81 5.65 9.02
CA HIS A 130 13.13 4.77 9.97
C HIS A 130 13.93 3.49 10.16
N ARG A 131 13.76 2.85 11.30
CA ARG A 131 14.31 1.53 11.57
C ARG A 131 13.18 0.58 11.93
N LEU A 132 13.11 -0.52 11.19
CA LEU A 132 12.11 -1.57 11.33
C LEU A 132 12.78 -2.80 11.90
N ARG A 133 12.26 -3.35 12.99
CA ARG A 133 12.81 -4.54 13.64
C ARG A 133 11.70 -5.54 13.96
N TYR A 134 12.07 -6.79 13.90
CA TYR A 134 11.22 -7.90 14.34
C TYR A 134 12.10 -9.03 14.84
N ARG A 135 11.66 -9.75 15.87
CA ARG A 135 12.36 -10.92 16.35
C ARG A 135 11.42 -11.94 16.94
N ASP A 136 11.50 -13.18 16.43
CA ASP A 136 10.83 -14.35 16.93
C ASP A 136 11.86 -15.49 17.05
N GLU A 137 12.41 -15.66 18.25
CA GLU A 137 13.45 -16.66 18.51
C GLU A 137 12.92 -18.08 18.36
N LEU A 138 11.63 -18.32 18.69
CA LEU A 138 11.03 -19.64 18.62
C LEU A 138 10.99 -20.21 17.20
N ARG A 139 10.70 -19.34 16.21
CA ARG A 139 10.62 -19.72 14.80
C ARG A 139 11.88 -19.40 14.01
N GLY A 140 12.86 -18.75 14.66
CA GLY A 140 14.10 -18.30 14.01
C GLY A 140 13.86 -17.26 12.93
N ASN A 141 12.90 -16.35 13.14
CA ASN A 141 12.57 -15.26 12.23
C ASN A 141 12.99 -13.92 12.85
N ALA A 142 13.65 -13.09 12.07
CA ALA A 142 14.05 -11.74 12.49
C ALA A 142 14.26 -10.84 11.28
N PHE A 143 14.14 -9.54 11.48
CA PHE A 143 14.70 -8.54 10.58
C PHE A 143 15.16 -7.30 11.34
N ASP A 144 16.14 -6.61 10.77
CA ASP A 144 16.61 -5.30 11.20
C ASP A 144 16.90 -4.50 9.93
N ILE A 145 16.00 -3.60 9.58
CA ILE A 145 15.99 -2.86 8.31
C ILE A 145 15.98 -1.37 8.62
N GLU A 146 16.89 -0.64 8.00
CA GLU A 146 16.85 0.82 7.95
C GLU A 146 16.26 1.27 6.62
N THR A 147 15.35 2.25 6.65
CA THR A 147 14.82 2.89 5.46
C THR A 147 15.34 4.32 5.36
N GLN A 148 15.76 4.70 4.15
CA GLN A 148 16.24 6.04 3.82
C GLN A 148 15.41 6.60 2.68
N ALA A 149 14.86 7.82 2.86
CA ALA A 149 14.09 8.51 1.82
C ALA A 149 14.94 8.78 0.57
N LEU A 150 14.35 8.58 -0.59
CA LEU A 150 14.93 8.87 -1.91
C LEU A 150 14.35 10.13 -2.55
N MET A 151 13.21 10.60 -2.06
CA MET A 151 12.52 11.79 -2.52
C MET A 151 11.73 12.44 -1.37
N GLU A 152 11.36 13.70 -1.54
CA GLU A 152 10.34 14.31 -0.68
C GLU A 152 9.00 13.58 -0.84
N PRO A 153 8.20 13.45 0.23
CA PRO A 153 6.92 12.76 0.15
C PRO A 153 5.97 13.43 -0.84
N MET A 154 5.25 12.61 -1.59
CA MET A 154 4.07 13.03 -2.32
C MET A 154 2.90 13.08 -1.35
N LEU A 155 2.54 14.26 -0.86
CA LEU A 155 1.37 14.47 -0.01
C LEU A 155 0.18 14.89 -0.89
N LEU A 156 -0.92 14.13 -0.80
CA LEU A 156 -2.14 14.45 -1.53
C LEU A 156 -2.69 15.84 -1.17
N GLN A 157 -3.44 16.45 -2.09
CA GLN A 157 -4.10 17.75 -1.87
C GLN A 157 -5.05 17.75 -0.67
N THR A 158 -5.60 16.59 -0.31
CA THR A 158 -6.43 16.43 0.90
C THR A 158 -5.64 16.59 2.20
N GLY A 159 -4.31 16.43 2.17
CA GLY A 159 -3.45 16.44 3.35
C GLY A 159 -3.65 15.23 4.27
N MET A 160 -4.18 14.11 3.75
CA MET A 160 -4.54 12.93 4.56
C MET A 160 -3.88 11.63 4.07
N HIS A 161 -2.95 11.73 3.15
CA HIS A 161 -2.20 10.58 2.65
C HIS A 161 -0.94 11.03 1.94
N PHE A 162 0.18 10.39 2.26
CA PHE A 162 1.39 10.55 1.47
C PHE A 162 2.02 9.22 1.07
N GLU A 163 2.76 9.27 -0.02
CA GLU A 163 3.63 8.20 -0.49
C GLU A 163 5.06 8.70 -0.62
N GLN A 164 6.04 7.84 -0.37
CA GLN A 164 7.44 8.21 -0.41
C GLN A 164 8.32 7.03 -0.82
N ALA A 165 9.10 7.20 -1.88
CA ALA A 165 10.11 6.22 -2.25
C ALA A 165 11.25 6.22 -1.22
N VAL A 166 11.67 5.01 -0.83
CA VAL A 166 12.74 4.76 0.14
C VAL A 166 13.67 3.66 -0.36
N ARG A 167 14.92 3.68 0.10
CA ARG A 167 15.82 2.53 0.06
C ARG A 167 15.75 1.81 1.40
N ALA A 168 15.57 0.49 1.38
CA ALA A 168 15.54 -0.36 2.55
C ALA A 168 16.80 -1.23 2.56
N GLN A 169 17.58 -1.18 3.65
CA GLN A 169 18.84 -1.91 3.80
C GLN A 169 18.92 -2.59 5.16
N GLY A 170 19.48 -3.80 5.20
CA GLY A 170 19.67 -4.55 6.44
C GLY A 170 19.70 -6.04 6.21
N GLU A 171 19.13 -6.77 7.16
CA GLU A 171 19.11 -8.24 7.15
C GLU A 171 17.71 -8.78 7.46
N LEU A 172 17.33 -9.85 6.74
CA LEU A 172 16.15 -10.66 6.99
C LEU A 172 16.57 -12.08 7.31
N THR A 173 16.13 -12.62 8.42
CA THR A 173 16.30 -14.05 8.75
C THR A 173 14.93 -14.74 8.73
N LEU A 174 14.81 -15.80 7.95
CA LEU A 174 13.60 -16.65 7.89
C LEU A 174 14.00 -18.09 8.22
N ARG A 175 13.41 -18.64 9.29
CA ARG A 175 13.68 -20.00 9.75
C ARG A 175 15.18 -20.32 9.87
N GLY A 176 15.94 -19.33 10.36
CA GLY A 176 17.38 -19.46 10.56
C GLY A 176 18.27 -19.19 9.33
N LYS A 177 17.68 -18.98 8.14
CA LYS A 177 18.44 -18.57 6.95
C LYS A 177 18.40 -17.04 6.83
N THR A 178 19.56 -16.40 6.76
CA THR A 178 19.70 -14.95 6.64
C THR A 178 19.90 -14.53 5.19
N TYR A 179 19.25 -13.46 4.81
CA TYR A 179 19.30 -12.82 3.51
C TYR A 179 19.69 -11.35 3.70
N PRO A 180 20.66 -10.82 2.93
CA PRO A 180 20.88 -9.39 2.88
C PRO A 180 19.67 -8.72 2.21
N VAL A 181 19.27 -7.58 2.73
CA VAL A 181 18.24 -6.72 2.13
C VAL A 181 18.91 -5.45 1.64
N ASP A 182 18.78 -5.16 0.35
CA ASP A 182 19.13 -3.89 -0.26
C ASP A 182 18.19 -3.68 -1.45
N CYS A 183 17.07 -3.03 -1.19
CA CYS A 183 16.02 -2.82 -2.18
C CYS A 183 15.46 -1.40 -2.10
N THR A 184 14.73 -1.02 -3.14
CA THR A 184 13.90 0.18 -3.12
C THR A 184 12.45 -0.19 -2.93
N HIS A 185 11.69 0.68 -2.26
CA HIS A 185 10.28 0.49 -1.97
C HIS A 185 9.56 1.83 -1.91
N VAL A 186 8.23 1.81 -1.87
CA VAL A 186 7.43 3.00 -1.56
C VAL A 186 6.67 2.73 -0.26
N ARG A 187 6.88 3.58 0.73
CA ARG A 187 6.09 3.58 1.96
C ARG A 187 4.92 4.54 1.87
N ASP A 188 3.90 4.35 2.67
CA ASP A 188 2.80 5.29 2.81
C ASP A 188 2.40 5.57 4.25
N ARG A 189 1.67 6.67 4.39
CA ARG A 189 0.90 7.06 5.57
C ARG A 189 -0.47 7.55 5.13
N SER A 190 -1.49 7.14 5.89
CA SER A 190 -2.85 7.69 5.72
C SER A 190 -3.45 8.00 7.08
N TRP A 191 -4.25 9.07 7.16
CA TRP A 191 -4.95 9.46 8.38
C TRP A 191 -6.28 10.15 8.07
N GLY A 192 -7.14 10.28 9.07
CA GLY A 192 -8.40 10.99 8.96
C GLY A 192 -9.44 10.35 8.02
N GLN A 193 -9.18 9.16 7.51
CA GLN A 193 -10.08 8.44 6.60
C GLN A 193 -10.96 7.47 7.37
N SER A 194 -12.23 7.40 7.00
CA SER A 194 -13.14 6.38 7.49
C SER A 194 -13.29 5.28 6.44
N ARG A 195 -13.07 4.03 6.83
CA ARG A 195 -13.23 2.89 5.91
C ARG A 195 -14.63 2.31 6.08
N SER A 196 -15.49 2.58 5.11
CA SER A 196 -16.85 2.03 5.07
C SER A 196 -16.87 0.59 4.57
N GLU A 197 -17.74 -0.23 5.16
CA GLU A 197 -18.02 -1.59 4.64
C GLU A 197 -19.08 -1.61 3.53
N GLN A 198 -19.70 -0.47 3.26
CA GLN A 198 -20.73 -0.36 2.23
C GLN A 198 -20.09 0.01 0.89
N HIS A 199 -20.11 -0.94 -0.02
CA HIS A 199 -19.59 -0.73 -1.38
C HIS A 199 -20.65 -1.02 -2.42
N ALA A 200 -20.68 -0.19 -3.47
CA ALA A 200 -21.25 -0.59 -4.74
C ALA A 200 -20.35 -1.66 -5.39
N PRO A 201 -20.88 -2.55 -6.22
CA PRO A 201 -20.05 -3.47 -6.99
C PRO A 201 -19.07 -2.69 -7.87
N VAL A 202 -17.80 -2.76 -7.55
CA VAL A 202 -16.71 -2.06 -8.24
C VAL A 202 -15.68 -3.05 -8.76
N PRO A 203 -14.98 -2.74 -9.87
CA PRO A 203 -13.87 -3.56 -10.34
C PRO A 203 -12.69 -3.52 -9.35
N PRO A 204 -11.70 -4.41 -9.51
CA PRO A 204 -10.48 -4.33 -8.74
C PRO A 204 -9.78 -2.99 -8.91
N ILE A 205 -9.24 -2.48 -7.80
CA ILE A 205 -8.40 -1.29 -7.79
C ILE A 205 -6.99 -1.67 -7.38
N ASP A 206 -6.00 -1.12 -8.07
CA ASP A 206 -4.61 -1.40 -7.79
C ASP A 206 -3.87 -0.15 -7.33
N TRP A 207 -3.03 -0.33 -6.33
CA TRP A 207 -1.95 0.57 -5.97
C TRP A 207 -0.65 -0.06 -6.48
N MET A 208 0.05 0.64 -7.34
CA MET A 208 1.25 0.17 -8.04
C MET A 208 2.36 1.18 -7.86
N THR A 209 3.54 0.69 -7.50
CA THR A 209 4.71 1.54 -7.28
C THR A 209 5.97 0.92 -7.82
N GLY A 210 6.95 1.76 -8.18
CA GLY A 210 8.25 1.29 -8.60
C GLY A 210 9.31 2.39 -8.58
N VAL A 211 10.55 1.99 -8.34
CA VAL A 211 11.71 2.86 -8.29
C VAL A 211 12.75 2.32 -9.28
N PHE A 212 12.80 2.90 -10.48
CA PHE A 212 13.76 2.51 -11.53
C PHE A 212 15.18 3.08 -11.28
N GLY A 213 15.30 4.02 -10.36
CA GLY A 213 16.54 4.68 -9.97
C GLY A 213 16.26 6.07 -9.39
N GLU A 214 17.31 6.81 -9.07
CA GLU A 214 17.21 8.13 -8.44
C GLU A 214 16.44 9.16 -9.28
N ASN A 215 16.39 8.97 -10.59
CA ASN A 215 15.77 9.92 -11.53
C ASN A 215 14.44 9.46 -12.09
N PHE A 216 13.96 8.26 -11.74
CA PHE A 216 12.66 7.78 -12.21
C PHE A 216 12.00 6.85 -11.19
N MET A 217 10.89 7.32 -10.65
CA MET A 217 10.03 6.59 -9.70
C MET A 217 8.57 6.87 -10.02
N PHE A 218 7.67 5.99 -9.63
CA PHE A 218 6.24 6.17 -9.83
C PHE A 218 5.41 5.56 -8.72
N GLY A 219 4.22 6.13 -8.53
CA GLY A 219 3.10 5.57 -7.80
C GLY A 219 1.81 5.84 -8.55
N CYS A 220 0.91 4.85 -8.60
CA CYS A 220 -0.36 4.98 -9.32
C CYS A 220 -1.45 4.16 -8.67
N THR A 221 -2.60 4.78 -8.41
CA THR A 221 -3.82 4.10 -7.99
C THR A 221 -4.86 4.19 -9.10
N ALA A 222 -5.29 3.06 -9.61
CA ALA A 222 -6.24 3.02 -10.72
C ALA A 222 -7.07 1.72 -10.73
N TYR A 223 -8.28 1.81 -11.27
CA TYR A 223 -9.08 0.65 -11.68
C TYR A 223 -8.62 0.13 -13.02
N ASP A 224 -8.88 -1.15 -13.31
CA ASP A 224 -8.74 -1.67 -14.67
C ASP A 224 -9.62 -0.89 -15.65
N HIS A 225 -9.07 -0.58 -16.82
CA HIS A 225 -9.81 0.19 -17.82
C HIS A 225 -10.86 -0.67 -18.51
N PRO A 226 -12.13 -0.24 -18.56
CA PRO A 226 -13.23 -1.07 -19.09
C PRO A 226 -13.03 -1.52 -20.54
N ASP A 227 -12.32 -0.75 -21.35
CA ASP A 227 -12.01 -1.14 -22.74
C ASP A 227 -10.97 -2.26 -22.84
N LEU A 228 -10.20 -2.49 -21.79
CA LEU A 228 -9.13 -3.50 -21.74
C LEU A 228 -9.57 -4.76 -21.00
N GLU A 229 -10.63 -4.69 -20.21
CA GLU A 229 -11.14 -5.80 -19.39
C GLU A 229 -12.65 -5.94 -19.58
N PRO A 230 -13.09 -6.51 -20.71
CA PRO A 230 -14.51 -6.60 -21.06
C PRO A 230 -15.32 -7.54 -20.15
N ASP A 231 -14.68 -8.45 -19.44
CA ASP A 231 -15.38 -9.46 -18.64
C ASP A 231 -16.18 -8.85 -17.47
N TRP A 232 -15.69 -7.74 -16.90
CA TRP A 232 -16.44 -7.03 -15.87
C TRP A 232 -17.20 -5.80 -16.39
N ALA A 233 -16.85 -5.30 -17.56
CA ALA A 233 -17.53 -4.15 -18.17
C ALA A 233 -19.02 -4.42 -18.36
N GLY A 234 -19.86 -3.49 -17.94
CA GLY A 234 -21.32 -3.65 -17.92
C GLY A 234 -21.87 -4.41 -16.69
N HIS A 235 -21.02 -4.96 -15.84
CA HIS A 235 -21.40 -5.62 -14.59
C HIS A 235 -20.99 -4.84 -13.36
N LEU A 236 -19.87 -4.13 -13.44
CA LEU A 236 -19.30 -3.31 -12.40
C LEU A 236 -19.18 -1.87 -12.90
N GLN A 237 -19.11 -0.93 -11.98
CA GLN A 237 -18.99 0.49 -12.31
C GLN A 237 -17.76 1.07 -11.60
N VAL A 238 -16.95 1.79 -12.36
CA VAL A 238 -15.85 2.58 -11.80
C VAL A 238 -16.44 3.81 -11.09
N PRO A 239 -16.18 4.02 -9.80
CA PRO A 239 -16.64 5.19 -9.10
C PRO A 239 -16.18 6.50 -9.78
N GLY A 240 -17.12 7.45 -9.97
CA GLY A 240 -16.85 8.69 -10.71
C GLY A 240 -16.59 8.52 -12.21
N GLY A 241 -16.68 7.29 -12.76
CA GLY A 241 -16.50 7.01 -14.19
C GLY A 241 -15.07 7.12 -14.72
N ASP A 242 -14.10 7.46 -13.88
CA ASP A 242 -12.69 7.59 -14.25
C ASP A 242 -11.84 6.48 -13.60
N SER A 243 -11.16 5.69 -14.44
CA SER A 243 -10.30 4.60 -13.97
C SER A 243 -9.11 5.11 -13.14
N THR A 244 -8.61 6.32 -13.39
CA THR A 244 -7.50 6.93 -12.66
C THR A 244 -7.97 7.56 -11.36
N LYS A 245 -7.44 7.14 -10.24
CA LYS A 245 -7.74 7.74 -8.93
C LYS A 245 -6.67 8.72 -8.49
N GLY A 246 -5.44 8.48 -8.86
CA GLY A 246 -4.32 9.35 -8.58
C GLY A 246 -3.01 8.68 -8.95
N GLY A 247 -1.95 9.44 -8.91
CA GLY A 247 -0.62 8.93 -9.12
C GLY A 247 0.37 10.07 -9.29
N TRP A 248 1.61 9.67 -9.25
CA TRP A 248 2.75 10.56 -9.39
C TRP A 248 3.87 9.88 -10.17
N VAL A 249 4.63 10.69 -10.85
CA VAL A 249 5.92 10.33 -11.40
C VAL A 249 6.95 11.30 -10.83
N TYR A 250 8.01 10.75 -10.23
CA TYR A 250 9.20 11.54 -9.95
C TYR A 250 10.17 11.36 -11.11
N ARG A 251 10.49 12.45 -11.78
CA ARG A 251 11.36 12.42 -12.95
C ARG A 251 12.35 13.57 -12.92
N ASP A 252 13.63 13.23 -12.93
CA ASP A 252 14.74 14.19 -13.03
C ASP A 252 14.66 15.35 -11.98
N GLY A 253 14.31 14.99 -10.73
CA GLY A 253 14.21 15.92 -9.61
C GLY A 253 12.83 16.58 -9.44
N GLU A 254 11.84 16.23 -10.25
CA GLU A 254 10.51 16.82 -10.21
C GLU A 254 9.43 15.79 -9.94
N LEU A 255 8.51 16.11 -9.04
CA LEU A 255 7.32 15.32 -8.72
C LEU A 255 6.14 15.84 -9.58
N ILE A 256 5.62 14.99 -10.46
CA ILE A 256 4.63 15.34 -11.49
C ILE A 256 3.37 14.49 -11.27
N PRO A 257 2.16 15.08 -11.21
CA PRO A 257 0.91 14.32 -11.12
C PRO A 257 0.64 13.47 -12.36
N VAL A 258 0.07 12.28 -12.16
CA VAL A 258 -0.49 11.46 -13.23
C VAL A 258 -1.94 11.89 -13.49
N VAL A 259 -2.24 12.27 -14.73
CA VAL A 259 -3.56 12.78 -15.13
C VAL A 259 -4.43 11.73 -15.79
N ALA A 260 -3.84 10.67 -16.33
CA ALA A 260 -4.56 9.56 -16.93
C ALA A 260 -3.80 8.25 -16.75
N THR A 261 -4.54 7.17 -16.56
CA THR A 261 -3.99 5.82 -16.51
C THR A 261 -4.92 4.88 -17.25
N ARG A 262 -4.33 4.09 -18.11
CA ARG A 262 -4.99 3.02 -18.85
C ARG A 262 -4.27 1.73 -18.53
N LYS A 263 -4.87 0.86 -17.71
CA LYS A 263 -4.23 -0.37 -17.26
C LYS A 263 -5.14 -1.58 -17.33
N ARG A 264 -4.50 -2.74 -17.33
CA ARG A 264 -5.09 -4.05 -17.17
C ARG A 264 -4.19 -4.92 -16.31
N VAL A 265 -4.78 -5.68 -15.41
CA VAL A 265 -4.11 -6.74 -14.64
C VAL A 265 -4.69 -8.08 -15.06
N ASP A 266 -3.83 -9.01 -15.49
CA ASP A 266 -4.23 -10.38 -15.75
C ASP A 266 -4.19 -11.21 -14.47
N HIS A 267 -5.12 -12.14 -14.33
CA HIS A 267 -5.30 -12.93 -13.12
C HIS A 267 -5.18 -14.43 -13.37
N SER A 268 -4.76 -15.15 -12.36
CA SER A 268 -4.91 -16.61 -12.32
C SER A 268 -6.42 -16.99 -12.33
N PRO A 269 -6.90 -17.78 -13.28
CA PRO A 269 -8.32 -18.14 -13.33
C PRO A 269 -8.78 -19.00 -12.14
N ALA A 270 -7.84 -19.63 -11.44
CA ALA A 270 -8.15 -20.48 -10.29
C ALA A 270 -8.27 -19.71 -8.98
N THR A 271 -7.57 -18.57 -8.82
CA THR A 271 -7.43 -17.88 -7.54
C THR A 271 -7.73 -16.40 -7.60
N LEU A 272 -7.79 -15.80 -8.79
CA LEU A 272 -7.79 -14.35 -9.05
C LEU A 272 -6.53 -13.62 -8.56
N ALA A 273 -5.44 -14.35 -8.27
CA ALA A 273 -4.16 -13.73 -7.99
C ALA A 273 -3.66 -12.96 -9.22
N PRO A 274 -3.20 -11.72 -9.09
CA PRO A 274 -2.53 -10.99 -10.16
C PRO A 274 -1.33 -11.77 -10.69
N THR A 275 -1.13 -11.75 -12.00
CA THR A 275 0.00 -12.44 -12.67
C THR A 275 0.85 -11.48 -13.48
N THR A 276 0.21 -10.63 -14.27
CA THR A 276 0.88 -9.59 -15.06
C THR A 276 0.09 -8.29 -15.00
N ALA A 277 0.76 -7.17 -15.23
CA ALA A 277 0.12 -5.87 -15.37
C ALA A 277 0.69 -5.13 -16.58
N GLN A 278 -0.18 -4.39 -17.27
CA GLN A 278 0.20 -3.49 -18.35
C GLN A 278 -0.50 -2.15 -18.12
N MET A 279 0.24 -1.08 -18.16
CA MET A 279 -0.33 0.26 -18.02
C MET A 279 0.38 1.29 -18.87
N VAL A 280 -0.40 2.30 -19.27
CA VAL A 280 0.09 3.56 -19.80
C VAL A 280 -0.35 4.64 -18.83
N MET A 281 0.61 5.33 -18.24
CA MET A 281 0.35 6.51 -17.42
C MET A 281 0.71 7.76 -18.21
N THR A 282 -0.15 8.77 -18.18
CA THR A 282 0.13 10.10 -18.75
C THR A 282 0.30 11.10 -17.61
N ASP A 283 1.42 11.80 -17.58
CA ASP A 283 1.67 12.83 -16.59
C ASP A 283 1.06 14.19 -16.98
N ALA A 284 1.06 15.14 -16.06
CA ALA A 284 0.51 16.48 -16.29
C ALA A 284 1.28 17.31 -17.35
N LYS A 285 2.45 16.84 -17.80
CA LYS A 285 3.22 17.42 -18.90
C LYS A 285 2.90 16.78 -20.25
N GLY A 286 2.01 15.76 -20.26
CA GLY A 286 1.60 15.05 -21.46
C GLY A 286 2.57 13.95 -21.89
N ARG A 287 3.49 13.52 -21.03
CA ARG A 287 4.39 12.39 -21.32
C ARG A 287 3.72 11.08 -20.92
N ASP A 288 3.79 10.10 -21.81
CA ASP A 288 3.34 8.74 -21.58
C ASP A 288 4.48 7.85 -21.08
N TYR A 289 4.12 6.95 -20.12
CA TYR A 289 4.99 5.93 -19.56
C TYR A 289 4.31 4.57 -19.77
N GLU A 290 4.87 3.76 -20.67
CA GLU A 290 4.42 2.38 -20.87
C GLU A 290 5.15 1.47 -19.90
N ILE A 291 4.41 0.94 -18.91
CA ILE A 291 4.96 0.08 -17.85
C ILE A 291 4.35 -1.30 -17.96
N ARG A 292 5.20 -2.31 -17.87
CA ARG A 292 4.81 -3.73 -17.83
C ARG A 292 5.31 -4.35 -16.56
N GLY A 293 4.51 -5.22 -15.93
CA GLY A 293 4.84 -5.91 -14.71
C GLY A 293 4.60 -7.42 -14.81
N GLU A 294 5.47 -8.17 -14.18
CA GLU A 294 5.32 -9.60 -13.92
C GLU A 294 5.35 -9.82 -12.41
N VAL A 295 4.34 -10.50 -11.87
CA VAL A 295 4.26 -10.79 -10.44
C VAL A 295 5.19 -11.96 -10.10
N VAL A 296 6.19 -11.71 -9.26
CA VAL A 296 7.19 -12.69 -8.84
C VAL A 296 6.92 -13.25 -7.44
N ALA A 297 6.23 -12.50 -6.59
CA ALA A 297 5.72 -12.98 -5.32
C ALA A 297 4.33 -12.37 -5.06
N ALA A 298 3.43 -13.11 -4.47
CA ALA A 298 2.09 -12.66 -4.11
C ALA A 298 1.57 -13.40 -2.90
N ASN A 299 0.80 -12.70 -2.08
CA ASN A 299 0.00 -13.34 -1.06
C ASN A 299 -1.29 -12.53 -0.81
N ARG A 300 -2.28 -13.16 -0.20
CA ARG A 300 -3.61 -12.60 -0.03
C ARG A 300 -3.85 -12.21 1.42
N LEU A 301 -4.12 -10.95 1.66
CA LEU A 301 -4.43 -10.39 2.96
C LEU A 301 -5.94 -10.15 3.10
N ALA A 302 -6.57 -10.86 4.01
CA ALA A 302 -7.99 -10.75 4.32
C ALA A 302 -8.18 -10.15 5.72
N VAL A 303 -7.96 -8.84 5.86
CA VAL A 303 -8.14 -8.13 7.13
C VAL A 303 -9.43 -7.31 7.17
N TRP A 304 -10.05 -7.06 6.03
CA TRP A 304 -11.35 -6.40 5.94
C TRP A 304 -12.46 -7.41 5.67
N PRO A 305 -13.66 -7.20 6.22
CA PRO A 305 -14.73 -8.20 6.15
C PRO A 305 -15.33 -8.38 4.75
N ASN A 306 -15.13 -7.46 3.85
CA ASN A 306 -15.80 -7.42 2.53
C ASN A 306 -14.85 -7.35 1.33
N MET A 307 -13.54 -7.42 1.57
CA MET A 307 -12.53 -7.42 0.52
C MET A 307 -11.31 -8.25 0.86
N ASP A 308 -10.64 -8.71 -0.16
CA ASP A 308 -9.30 -9.27 -0.10
C ASP A 308 -8.32 -8.32 -0.79
N THR A 309 -7.11 -8.21 -0.25
CA THR A 309 -6.03 -7.48 -0.90
C THR A 309 -4.93 -8.44 -1.28
N TRP A 310 -4.65 -8.55 -2.56
CA TRP A 310 -3.43 -9.20 -3.04
C TRP A 310 -2.27 -8.23 -2.88
N ILE A 311 -1.26 -8.64 -2.13
CA ILE A 311 -0.02 -7.91 -1.97
C ILE A 311 1.03 -8.63 -2.80
N CYS A 312 1.54 -7.96 -3.82
CA CYS A 312 2.44 -8.58 -4.79
C CYS A 312 3.74 -7.79 -4.92
N LEU A 313 4.84 -8.51 -5.07
CA LEU A 313 6.08 -7.98 -5.61
C LEU A 313 6.02 -8.17 -7.13
N ALA A 314 6.05 -7.10 -7.87
CA ALA A 314 6.10 -7.11 -9.32
C ALA A 314 7.49 -6.68 -9.82
N ARG A 315 7.97 -7.37 -10.85
CA ARG A 315 9.10 -6.94 -11.65
C ARG A 315 8.57 -6.03 -12.75
N TRP A 316 8.83 -4.74 -12.61
CA TRP A 316 8.40 -3.71 -13.54
C TRP A 316 9.45 -3.44 -14.62
N GLU A 317 8.99 -3.12 -15.83
CA GLU A 317 9.82 -2.70 -16.96
C GLU A 317 9.23 -1.44 -17.60
N CYS A 318 10.06 -0.41 -17.79
CA CYS A 318 9.72 0.83 -18.47
C CYS A 318 10.97 1.42 -19.12
N GLU A 319 10.87 1.89 -20.37
CA GLU A 319 11.98 2.53 -21.11
C GLU A 319 13.30 1.72 -21.10
N GLY A 320 13.20 0.38 -21.08
CA GLY A 320 14.37 -0.53 -21.03
C GLY A 320 15.01 -0.63 -19.64
N GLN A 321 14.46 0.01 -18.63
CA GLN A 321 14.86 -0.13 -17.22
C GLN A 321 13.98 -1.16 -16.51
N VAL A 322 14.54 -1.79 -15.48
CA VAL A 322 13.85 -2.79 -14.67
C VAL A 322 13.96 -2.41 -13.20
N CYS A 323 12.86 -2.54 -12.46
CA CYS A 323 12.85 -2.45 -11.00
C CYS A 323 11.90 -3.49 -10.40
N HIS A 324 11.91 -3.62 -9.08
CA HIS A 324 10.88 -4.34 -8.33
C HIS A 324 10.11 -3.34 -7.47
N GLY A 325 8.80 -3.59 -7.32
CA GLY A 325 7.94 -2.72 -6.54
C GLY A 325 6.59 -3.37 -6.29
N ASP A 326 5.69 -2.65 -5.64
CA ASP A 326 4.38 -3.17 -5.28
C ASP A 326 3.40 -3.20 -6.44
N LEU A 327 2.57 -4.23 -6.45
CA LEU A 327 1.24 -4.27 -7.01
C LEU A 327 0.31 -4.75 -5.90
N GLN A 328 -0.43 -3.84 -5.29
CA GLN A 328 -1.44 -4.17 -4.29
C GLN A 328 -2.82 -4.04 -4.92
N GLN A 329 -3.52 -5.16 -5.05
CA GLN A 329 -4.85 -5.17 -5.67
C GLN A 329 -5.92 -5.46 -4.65
N VAL A 330 -6.86 -4.55 -4.51
CA VAL A 330 -8.09 -4.74 -3.72
C VAL A 330 -9.15 -5.38 -4.60
N GLN A 331 -9.65 -6.52 -4.16
CA GLN A 331 -10.76 -7.25 -4.79
C GLN A 331 -11.91 -7.35 -3.80
N TRP A 332 -13.04 -6.72 -4.14
CA TRP A 332 -14.24 -6.81 -3.32
C TRP A 332 -14.87 -8.21 -3.43
N HIS A 333 -15.46 -8.72 -2.36
CA HIS A 333 -16.02 -10.06 -2.35
C HIS A 333 -17.10 -10.27 -3.43
N ASP A 334 -17.81 -9.23 -3.84
CA ASP A 334 -18.79 -9.35 -4.94
C ASP A 334 -18.11 -9.60 -6.29
N TYR A 335 -16.95 -8.99 -6.54
CA TYR A 335 -16.11 -9.30 -7.68
C TYR A 335 -15.59 -10.75 -7.61
N VAL A 336 -15.03 -11.14 -6.45
CA VAL A 336 -14.48 -12.49 -6.23
C VAL A 336 -15.54 -13.56 -6.46
N ARG A 337 -16.74 -13.42 -5.87
CA ARG A 337 -17.87 -14.36 -6.05
C ARG A 337 -18.27 -14.48 -7.52
N ARG A 338 -18.31 -13.37 -8.25
CA ARG A 338 -18.73 -13.35 -9.65
C ARG A 338 -17.73 -14.08 -10.55
N PHE A 339 -16.45 -13.80 -10.40
CA PHE A 339 -15.42 -14.25 -11.33
C PHE A 339 -14.74 -15.56 -10.95
N LEU A 340 -14.83 -16.01 -9.71
CA LEU A 340 -14.46 -17.39 -9.37
C LEU A 340 -15.56 -18.42 -9.69
N GLY A 341 -16.75 -17.98 -10.12
CA GLY A 341 -17.82 -18.89 -10.53
C GLY A 341 -18.32 -19.82 -9.45
N LYS A 342 -18.25 -19.37 -8.20
CA LYS A 342 -18.54 -20.21 -7.03
C LYS A 342 -19.62 -19.60 -6.15
#